data_ca0278a93527f95170a555ef01ef7864
#
_entry.id   ca0278a93527f95170a555ef01ef7864
#
_cell.length_a   1.000
_cell.length_b   1.000
_cell.length_c   1.000
_cell.angle_alpha   90.00
_cell.angle_beta   90.00
_cell.angle_gamma   90.00
#
_symmetry.space_group_name_H-M   'P 1'
#
loop_
_entity.id
_entity.type
_entity.pdbx_description
1 polymer ?
#
loop_
_entity_poly.entity_id
_entity_poly.type
_entity_poly.pdbx_seq_one_letter_code
_entity_poly.pdbx_strand_id
1 'polypeptide(L)'
;MKRLVSTLNLSKEDWLRYRKCGITGTDAGAILGLNPYRSAFQVYHDKISDTIENIDNEAMRQGRDLEDYVAQRFSEETGFKVRRANAIYQSEEHPLLLADFDRLIVGQKAGLECKTVSPFSADKWADGKIPAHYLAQVDHYLAVSGFDCWYVAALIFGKELVIHKIVTDKQVLSDLIDKEELFWTNHVVPQIPPAPNGCDCDTQQINQLYEVDDRDKTADLSALHGLLDKRQELSDQIEQMEQEKTAIEQQVKL
;
A
#
# COMPACT_ATOMS: atom_id res chain seq x y z
N MET A 1 -2.69 19.66 -9.81
CA MET A 1 -3.55 19.17 -8.71
C MET A 1 -4.39 20.28 -8.09
N LYS A 2 -5.58 19.98 -7.61
CA LYS A 2 -6.46 20.88 -6.83
C LYS A 2 -6.68 20.34 -5.42
N ARG A 3 -6.96 21.22 -4.48
CA ARG A 3 -7.34 20.83 -3.11
C ARG A 3 -8.81 20.36 -3.14
N LEU A 4 -9.05 19.12 -2.77
CA LEU A 4 -10.38 18.54 -2.68
C LEU A 4 -11.06 18.98 -1.37
N VAL A 5 -10.38 18.78 -0.22
CA VAL A 5 -10.89 19.14 1.10
C VAL A 5 -9.73 19.49 2.04
N SER A 6 -9.97 20.42 2.99
CA SER A 6 -9.02 20.70 4.07
C SER A 6 -9.15 19.66 5.17
N THR A 7 -8.01 19.16 5.69
CA THR A 7 -7.99 18.17 6.79
C THR A 7 -7.86 18.80 8.18
N LEU A 8 -7.73 20.14 8.29
CA LEU A 8 -7.51 20.82 9.58
C LEU A 8 -8.61 20.58 10.62
N ASN A 9 -9.87 20.50 10.18
CA ASN A 9 -11.03 20.29 11.06
C ASN A 9 -11.86 19.08 10.60
N LEU A 10 -11.26 18.20 9.80
CA LEU A 10 -11.95 17.03 9.28
C LEU A 10 -11.93 15.91 10.33
N SER A 11 -13.06 15.28 10.57
CA SER A 11 -13.10 14.11 11.43
C SER A 11 -12.34 12.94 10.79
N LYS A 12 -11.86 11.99 11.59
CA LYS A 12 -11.20 10.78 11.08
C LYS A 12 -12.13 10.01 10.15
N GLU A 13 -13.40 9.93 10.50
CA GLU A 13 -14.43 9.26 9.70
C GLU A 13 -14.62 9.93 8.34
N ASP A 14 -14.78 11.25 8.31
CA ASP A 14 -14.92 11.98 7.04
C ASP A 14 -13.65 11.89 6.19
N TRP A 15 -12.47 11.92 6.81
CA TRP A 15 -11.20 11.71 6.11
C TRP A 15 -11.16 10.33 5.43
N LEU A 16 -11.60 9.28 6.12
CA LEU A 16 -11.71 7.93 5.54
C LEU A 16 -12.75 7.89 4.41
N ARG A 17 -13.90 8.58 4.56
CA ARG A 17 -14.93 8.69 3.50
C ARG A 17 -14.38 9.31 2.22
N TYR A 18 -13.65 10.43 2.34
CA TYR A 18 -13.03 11.05 1.18
C TYR A 18 -12.04 10.13 0.48
N ARG A 19 -11.25 9.37 1.22
CA ARG A 19 -10.28 8.42 0.67
C ARG A 19 -10.95 7.26 -0.09
N LYS A 20 -12.18 6.89 0.27
CA LYS A 20 -12.96 5.88 -0.47
C LYS A 20 -13.44 6.36 -1.84
N CYS A 21 -13.54 7.66 -2.07
CA CYS A 21 -14.01 8.23 -3.33
C CYS A 21 -13.00 8.13 -4.49
N GLY A 22 -11.80 7.60 -4.26
CA GLY A 22 -10.77 7.44 -5.28
C GLY A 22 -9.63 6.57 -4.80
N ILE A 23 -8.56 6.51 -5.59
CA ILE A 23 -7.35 5.77 -5.28
C ILE A 23 -6.37 6.70 -4.57
N THR A 24 -5.77 6.23 -3.49
CA THR A 24 -4.80 6.98 -2.68
C THR A 24 -3.41 6.37 -2.76
N GLY A 25 -2.37 7.10 -2.36
CA GLY A 25 -1.00 6.61 -2.46
C GLY A 25 -0.74 5.28 -1.77
N THR A 26 -1.41 5.01 -0.65
CA THR A 26 -1.29 3.70 0.03
C THR A 26 -2.00 2.56 -0.72
N ASP A 27 -2.95 2.87 -1.59
CA ASP A 27 -3.64 1.88 -2.42
C ASP A 27 -2.77 1.47 -3.62
N ALA A 28 -1.95 2.39 -4.16
CA ALA A 28 -1.09 2.16 -5.32
C ALA A 28 -0.24 0.89 -5.20
N GLY A 29 0.52 0.77 -4.11
CA GLY A 29 1.34 -0.41 -3.86
C GLY A 29 0.55 -1.71 -3.72
N ALA A 30 -0.67 -1.65 -3.19
CA ALA A 30 -1.56 -2.81 -3.06
C ALA A 30 -2.16 -3.23 -4.41
N ILE A 31 -2.62 -2.27 -5.22
CA ILE A 31 -3.13 -2.50 -6.57
C ILE A 31 -2.07 -3.15 -7.46
N LEU A 32 -0.81 -2.74 -7.32
CA LEU A 32 0.32 -3.29 -8.06
C LEU A 32 0.81 -4.66 -7.52
N GLY A 33 0.25 -5.16 -6.41
CA GLY A 33 0.73 -6.39 -5.76
C GLY A 33 2.09 -6.25 -5.07
N LEU A 34 2.55 -5.05 -4.79
CA LEU A 34 3.85 -4.73 -4.18
C LEU A 34 3.77 -4.58 -2.65
N ASN A 35 2.56 -4.41 -2.10
CA ASN A 35 2.37 -4.21 -0.67
C ASN A 35 2.22 -5.56 0.04
N PRO A 36 3.13 -5.91 0.98
CA PRO A 36 3.06 -7.18 1.69
C PRO A 36 1.95 -7.22 2.77
N TYR A 37 1.35 -6.07 3.09
CA TYR A 37 0.38 -5.92 4.18
C TYR A 37 -1.05 -5.67 3.69
N ARG A 38 -1.24 -5.37 2.42
CA ARG A 38 -2.54 -5.06 1.83
C ARG A 38 -2.56 -5.46 0.35
N SER A 39 -3.61 -6.10 -0.08
CA SER A 39 -3.80 -6.57 -1.46
C SER A 39 -4.77 -5.68 -2.25
N ALA A 40 -4.80 -5.87 -3.58
CA ALA A 40 -5.82 -5.28 -4.45
C ALA A 40 -7.24 -5.73 -4.05
N PHE A 41 -7.40 -6.98 -3.60
CA PHE A 41 -8.67 -7.52 -3.11
C PHE A 41 -9.19 -6.74 -1.89
N GLN A 42 -8.32 -6.44 -0.93
CA GLN A 42 -8.67 -5.62 0.24
C GLN A 42 -8.96 -4.16 -0.13
N VAL A 43 -8.19 -3.58 -1.08
CA VAL A 43 -8.49 -2.23 -1.60
C VAL A 43 -9.88 -2.20 -2.21
N TYR A 44 -10.21 -3.19 -3.04
CA TYR A 44 -11.54 -3.30 -3.64
C TYR A 44 -12.65 -3.31 -2.57
N HIS A 45 -12.55 -4.20 -1.58
CA HIS A 45 -13.55 -4.29 -0.51
C HIS A 45 -13.69 -2.99 0.29
N ASP A 46 -12.59 -2.33 0.59
CA ASP A 46 -12.62 -1.02 1.22
C ASP A 46 -13.37 0.01 0.36
N LYS A 47 -13.13 0.06 -0.95
CA LYS A 47 -13.76 1.06 -1.83
C LYS A 47 -15.27 0.86 -2.01
N ILE A 48 -15.75 -0.39 -2.06
CA ILE A 48 -17.18 -0.68 -2.26
C ILE A 48 -18.00 -0.75 -0.98
N SER A 49 -17.36 -0.92 0.18
CA SER A 49 -18.03 -1.04 1.47
C SER A 49 -18.62 0.30 1.93
N ASP A 50 -19.87 0.29 2.39
CA ASP A 50 -20.50 1.45 3.03
C ASP A 50 -19.97 1.66 4.46
N THR A 51 -19.37 0.63 5.06
CA THR A 51 -18.80 0.73 6.41
C THR A 51 -17.44 1.40 6.39
N ILE A 52 -17.15 2.19 7.42
CA ILE A 52 -15.85 2.80 7.62
C ILE A 52 -15.13 2.03 8.73
N GLU A 53 -14.16 1.23 8.32
CA GLU A 53 -13.31 0.54 9.28
C GLU A 53 -12.18 1.47 9.73
N ASN A 54 -12.15 1.74 11.02
CA ASN A 54 -11.05 2.48 11.62
C ASN A 54 -10.01 1.50 12.18
N ILE A 55 -9.27 0.88 11.28
CA ILE A 55 -8.15 -0.01 11.66
C ILE A 55 -7.02 0.86 12.19
N ASP A 56 -6.61 0.61 13.42
CA ASP A 56 -5.47 1.27 14.05
C ASP A 56 -4.67 0.27 14.88
N ASN A 57 -3.36 0.46 14.93
CA ASN A 57 -2.46 -0.33 15.74
C ASN A 57 -1.31 0.54 16.26
N GLU A 58 -0.51 -0.01 17.18
CA GLU A 58 0.59 0.72 17.83
C GLU A 58 1.62 1.23 16.81
N ALA A 59 1.95 0.49 15.77
CA ALA A 59 2.89 0.95 14.74
C ALA A 59 2.33 2.16 13.96
N MET A 60 1.04 2.14 13.61
CA MET A 60 0.37 3.28 12.95
C MET A 60 0.31 4.50 13.88
N ARG A 61 0.05 4.29 15.16
CA ARG A 61 0.06 5.35 16.16
C ARG A 61 1.44 5.97 16.28
N GLN A 62 2.49 5.17 16.47
CA GLN A 62 3.87 5.66 16.54
C GLN A 62 4.27 6.41 15.26
N GLY A 63 3.84 5.94 14.08
CA GLY A 63 4.07 6.64 12.82
C GLY A 63 3.49 8.06 12.83
N ARG A 64 2.25 8.22 13.28
CA ARG A 64 1.61 9.55 13.39
C ARG A 64 2.27 10.44 14.44
N ASP A 65 2.59 9.87 15.61
CA ASP A 65 3.17 10.62 16.73
C ASP A 65 4.59 11.14 16.40
N LEU A 66 5.33 10.39 15.57
CA LEU A 66 6.71 10.72 15.20
C LEU A 66 6.85 11.43 13.84
N GLU A 67 5.78 11.60 13.08
CA GLU A 67 5.80 12.24 11.75
C GLU A 67 6.40 13.65 11.80
N ASP A 68 6.03 14.48 12.80
CA ASP A 68 6.60 15.80 12.98
C ASP A 68 8.10 15.74 13.30
N TYR A 69 8.52 14.78 14.09
CA TYR A 69 9.94 14.59 14.41
C TYR A 69 10.76 14.18 13.18
N VAL A 70 10.24 13.25 12.37
CA VAL A 70 10.90 12.87 11.11
C VAL A 70 11.02 14.05 10.16
N ALA A 71 9.96 14.85 10.02
CA ALA A 71 9.95 16.06 9.20
C ALA A 71 10.93 17.14 9.71
N GLN A 72 11.06 17.28 11.02
CA GLN A 72 12.05 18.17 11.63
C GLN A 72 13.47 17.70 11.32
N ARG A 73 13.77 16.42 11.55
CA ARG A 73 15.07 15.83 11.25
C ARG A 73 15.43 15.94 9.77
N PHE A 74 14.47 15.73 8.87
CA PHE A 74 14.66 15.98 7.44
C PHE A 74 15.09 17.44 7.16
N SER A 75 14.44 18.41 7.83
CA SER A 75 14.78 19.82 7.65
C SER A 75 16.16 20.16 8.19
N GLU A 76 16.57 19.56 9.30
CA GLU A 76 17.91 19.73 9.89
C GLU A 76 19.00 19.19 8.96
N GLU A 77 18.80 17.99 8.39
CA GLU A 77 19.79 17.32 7.54
C GLU A 77 19.90 17.96 6.13
N THR A 78 18.78 18.47 5.58
CA THR A 78 18.75 18.99 4.20
C THR A 78 18.77 20.50 4.09
N GLY A 79 18.44 21.23 5.17
CA GLY A 79 18.22 22.67 5.14
C GLY A 79 16.89 23.10 4.51
N PHE A 80 16.06 22.16 4.02
CA PHE A 80 14.78 22.49 3.42
C PHE A 80 13.73 22.79 4.47
N LYS A 81 12.95 23.86 4.24
CA LYS A 81 11.76 24.15 5.06
C LYS A 81 10.59 23.36 4.53
N VAL A 82 9.89 22.67 5.43
CA VAL A 82 8.69 21.90 5.10
C VAL A 82 7.46 22.47 5.81
N ARG A 83 6.30 22.24 5.25
CA ARG A 83 5.00 22.57 5.86
C ARG A 83 4.03 21.41 5.72
N ARG A 84 3.11 21.23 6.64
CA ARG A 84 2.01 20.27 6.53
C ARG A 84 1.17 20.59 5.30
N ALA A 85 0.72 19.59 4.58
CA ALA A 85 -0.15 19.75 3.42
C ALA A 85 -1.58 20.15 3.85
N ASN A 86 -2.07 19.57 4.96
CA ASN A 86 -3.37 19.85 5.59
C ASN A 86 -4.56 19.77 4.63
N ALA A 87 -4.51 18.89 3.65
CA ALA A 87 -5.58 18.68 2.68
C ALA A 87 -5.47 17.32 2.00
N ILE A 88 -6.60 16.81 1.54
CA ILE A 88 -6.64 15.81 0.49
C ILE A 88 -6.63 16.56 -0.84
N TYR A 89 -5.71 16.20 -1.70
CA TYR A 89 -5.58 16.72 -3.06
C TYR A 89 -6.15 15.73 -4.07
N GLN A 90 -6.55 16.25 -5.21
CA GLN A 90 -7.06 15.49 -6.35
C GLN A 90 -6.29 15.88 -7.60
N SER A 91 -5.93 14.92 -8.43
CA SER A 91 -5.38 15.21 -9.76
C SER A 91 -6.42 15.95 -10.61
N GLU A 92 -5.98 16.95 -11.36
CA GLU A 92 -6.86 17.67 -12.29
C GLU A 92 -7.06 16.90 -13.60
N GLU A 93 -6.05 16.12 -14.00
CA GLU A 93 -6.07 15.30 -15.21
C GLU A 93 -6.73 13.94 -14.98
N HIS A 94 -6.51 13.35 -13.78
CA HIS A 94 -6.98 12.03 -13.37
C HIS A 94 -7.80 12.12 -12.08
N PRO A 95 -9.10 12.50 -12.13
CA PRO A 95 -9.90 12.83 -10.95
C PRO A 95 -10.10 11.67 -9.95
N LEU A 96 -9.80 10.43 -10.35
CA LEU A 96 -9.83 9.27 -9.47
C LEU A 96 -8.63 9.19 -8.52
N LEU A 97 -7.53 9.90 -8.83
CA LEU A 97 -6.32 9.88 -8.04
C LEU A 97 -6.37 10.96 -6.96
N LEU A 98 -6.29 10.52 -5.72
CA LEU A 98 -6.35 11.34 -4.51
C LEU A 98 -5.06 11.19 -3.71
N ALA A 99 -4.59 12.25 -3.07
CA ALA A 99 -3.42 12.19 -2.22
C ALA A 99 -3.56 13.07 -0.96
N ASP A 100 -3.13 12.53 0.15
CA ASP A 100 -2.94 13.21 1.43
C ASP A 100 -1.45 13.17 1.77
N PHE A 101 -0.76 14.24 1.48
CA PHE A 101 0.69 14.35 1.65
C PHE A 101 1.06 14.70 3.09
N ASP A 102 2.14 14.13 3.61
CA ASP A 102 2.64 14.49 4.93
C ASP A 102 3.13 15.94 4.92
N ARG A 103 4.08 16.24 4.03
CA ARG A 103 4.68 17.60 3.94
C ARG A 103 4.87 18.03 2.50
N LEU A 104 4.87 19.33 2.31
CA LEU A 104 5.28 20.01 1.09
C LEU A 104 6.55 20.83 1.37
N ILE A 105 7.50 20.84 0.44
CA ILE A 105 8.74 21.63 0.57
C ILE A 105 8.45 23.06 0.14
N VAL A 106 8.78 24.00 1.01
CA VAL A 106 8.49 25.44 0.77
C VAL A 106 9.34 25.97 -0.38
N GLY A 107 8.69 26.57 -1.36
CA GLY A 107 9.34 27.17 -2.53
C GLY A 107 9.79 26.17 -3.60
N GLN A 108 9.44 24.91 -3.50
CA GLN A 108 9.77 23.88 -4.49
C GLN A 108 8.53 23.09 -4.92
N LYS A 109 8.56 22.54 -6.14
CA LYS A 109 7.60 21.53 -6.59
C LYS A 109 8.06 20.15 -6.12
N ALA A 110 8.02 19.96 -4.82
CA ALA A 110 8.47 18.74 -4.15
C ALA A 110 7.68 18.50 -2.87
N GLY A 111 7.53 17.25 -2.50
CA GLY A 111 6.94 16.83 -1.23
C GLY A 111 7.88 15.94 -0.43
N LEU A 112 7.44 15.59 0.78
CA LEU A 112 8.12 14.70 1.70
C LEU A 112 7.13 13.70 2.28
N GLU A 113 7.48 12.45 2.23
CA GLU A 113 6.85 11.34 2.94
C GLU A 113 7.71 10.94 4.12
N CYS A 114 7.11 10.85 5.29
CA CYS A 114 7.77 10.51 6.55
C CYS A 114 7.48 9.05 6.92
N LYS A 115 8.51 8.27 7.21
CA LYS A 115 8.37 6.86 7.61
C LYS A 115 9.11 6.59 8.92
N THR A 116 8.49 5.77 9.76
CA THR A 116 9.14 5.13 10.91
C THR A 116 9.37 3.66 10.59
N VAL A 117 10.56 3.16 10.85
CA VAL A 117 11.02 1.83 10.43
C VAL A 117 11.56 1.05 11.61
N SER A 118 11.07 -0.19 11.79
CA SER A 118 11.62 -1.11 12.78
C SER A 118 13.10 -1.41 12.46
N PRO A 119 13.98 -1.52 13.47
CA PRO A 119 15.38 -1.89 13.29
C PRO A 119 15.56 -3.24 12.55
N PHE A 120 14.59 -4.14 12.67
CA PHE A 120 14.58 -5.45 11.99
C PHE A 120 14.30 -5.38 10.47
N SER A 121 13.87 -4.21 9.98
CA SER A 121 13.63 -3.96 8.55
C SER A 121 14.65 -2.99 7.95
N ALA A 122 15.74 -2.72 8.65
CA ALA A 122 16.77 -1.77 8.21
C ALA A 122 17.42 -2.18 6.89
N ASP A 123 17.59 -3.47 6.65
CA ASP A 123 18.17 -4.06 5.43
C ASP A 123 17.36 -3.68 4.17
N LYS A 124 16.06 -3.47 4.30
CA LYS A 124 15.18 -3.04 3.20
C LYS A 124 15.41 -1.59 2.77
N TRP A 125 16.15 -0.82 3.57
CA TRP A 125 16.48 0.59 3.35
C TRP A 125 17.98 0.82 3.12
N ALA A 126 18.80 -0.23 3.23
CA ALA A 126 20.22 -0.15 3.03
C ALA A 126 20.57 0.01 1.53
N ASP A 127 21.78 0.52 1.24
CA ASP A 127 22.34 0.62 -0.10
C ASP A 127 21.46 1.38 -1.11
N GLY A 128 20.75 2.41 -0.64
CA GLY A 128 19.88 3.21 -1.49
C GLY A 128 18.54 2.55 -1.84
N LYS A 129 18.21 1.43 -1.22
CA LYS A 129 16.94 0.72 -1.46
C LYS A 129 15.77 1.43 -0.79
N ILE A 130 14.59 1.31 -1.41
CA ILE A 130 13.30 1.72 -0.87
C ILE A 130 12.35 0.55 -1.10
N PRO A 131 11.55 0.12 -0.10
CA PRO A 131 10.54 -0.89 -0.33
C PRO A 131 9.58 -0.49 -1.45
N ALA A 132 9.31 -1.42 -2.37
CA ALA A 132 8.59 -1.13 -3.62
C ALA A 132 7.20 -0.49 -3.41
N HIS A 133 6.49 -0.86 -2.34
CA HIS A 133 5.18 -0.28 -2.03
C HIS A 133 5.27 1.20 -1.58
N TYR A 134 6.36 1.63 -0.96
CA TYR A 134 6.59 3.05 -0.65
C TYR A 134 7.02 3.83 -1.89
N LEU A 135 7.76 3.20 -2.79
CA LEU A 135 8.08 3.81 -4.08
C LEU A 135 6.78 4.03 -4.90
N ALA A 136 5.91 3.01 -5.00
CA ALA A 136 4.61 3.14 -5.67
C ALA A 136 3.73 4.23 -5.03
N GLN A 137 3.74 4.38 -3.70
CA GLN A 137 3.03 5.45 -3.00
C GLN A 137 3.55 6.84 -3.43
N VAL A 138 4.85 7.00 -3.54
CA VAL A 138 5.47 8.28 -3.93
C VAL A 138 5.27 8.56 -5.41
N ASP A 139 5.32 7.55 -6.27
CA ASP A 139 5.03 7.69 -7.69
C ASP A 139 3.57 8.15 -7.91
N HIS A 140 2.64 7.60 -7.13
CA HIS A 140 1.25 8.09 -7.10
C HIS A 140 1.18 9.57 -6.69
N TYR A 141 1.96 9.99 -5.69
CA TYR A 141 2.02 11.40 -5.29
C TYR A 141 2.56 12.30 -6.41
N LEU A 142 3.57 11.85 -7.14
CA LEU A 142 4.09 12.56 -8.31
C LEU A 142 3.03 12.66 -9.42
N ALA A 143 2.27 11.57 -9.66
CA ALA A 143 1.17 11.55 -10.63
C ALA A 143 0.05 12.54 -10.25
N VAL A 144 -0.34 12.59 -8.96
CA VAL A 144 -1.38 13.52 -8.48
C VAL A 144 -0.91 14.96 -8.51
N SER A 145 0.33 15.22 -8.05
CA SER A 145 0.83 16.57 -7.84
C SER A 145 1.36 17.24 -9.11
N GLY A 146 1.90 16.46 -10.04
CA GLY A 146 2.70 16.96 -11.15
C GLY A 146 4.01 17.62 -10.70
N PHE A 147 4.55 17.23 -9.55
CA PHE A 147 5.79 17.76 -9.02
C PHE A 147 7.02 17.13 -9.68
N ASP A 148 8.17 17.80 -9.54
CA ASP A 148 9.41 17.37 -10.20
C ASP A 148 10.11 16.22 -9.44
N CYS A 149 9.89 16.14 -8.11
CA CYS A 149 10.46 15.09 -7.28
C CYS A 149 9.69 14.95 -5.96
N TRP A 150 9.96 13.84 -5.28
CA TRP A 150 9.49 13.58 -3.93
C TRP A 150 10.63 13.09 -3.05
N TYR A 151 10.58 13.39 -1.75
CA TYR A 151 11.53 12.87 -0.78
C TYR A 151 10.82 11.85 0.11
N VAL A 152 11.54 10.79 0.48
CA VAL A 152 11.16 9.88 1.56
C VAL A 152 12.21 9.99 2.65
N ALA A 153 11.78 10.31 3.85
CA ALA A 153 12.61 10.30 5.04
C ALA A 153 12.17 9.14 5.95
N ALA A 154 13.05 8.15 6.12
CA ALA A 154 12.80 6.96 6.90
C ALA A 154 13.64 6.96 8.18
N LEU A 155 12.99 7.12 9.33
CA LEU A 155 13.62 7.01 10.65
C LEU A 155 13.71 5.56 11.06
N ILE A 156 14.89 4.97 10.98
CA ILE A 156 15.17 3.61 11.47
C ILE A 156 15.45 3.71 12.96
N PHE A 157 14.56 3.16 13.79
CA PHE A 157 14.66 3.30 15.25
C PHE A 157 15.99 2.81 15.79
N GLY A 158 16.61 3.65 16.61
CA GLY A 158 17.89 3.37 17.25
C GLY A 158 19.09 3.30 16.31
N LYS A 159 18.93 3.67 15.03
CA LYS A 159 20.02 3.66 14.03
C LYS A 159 20.20 5.04 13.39
N GLU A 160 19.44 5.37 12.36
CA GLU A 160 19.68 6.53 11.50
C GLU A 160 18.41 7.06 10.84
N LEU A 161 18.50 8.25 10.27
CA LEU A 161 17.53 8.80 9.33
C LEU A 161 18.08 8.59 7.90
N VAL A 162 17.36 7.83 7.09
CA VAL A 162 17.68 7.63 5.69
C VAL A 162 16.82 8.56 4.84
N ILE A 163 17.40 9.30 3.92
CA ILE A 163 16.70 10.25 3.04
C ILE A 163 16.94 9.85 1.59
N HIS A 164 15.86 9.63 0.85
CA HIS A 164 15.91 9.38 -0.58
C HIS A 164 15.18 10.47 -1.34
N LYS A 165 15.79 10.96 -2.42
CA LYS A 165 15.14 11.81 -3.42
C LYS A 165 14.68 10.94 -4.57
N ILE A 166 13.39 10.97 -4.88
CA ILE A 166 12.77 10.19 -5.94
C ILE A 166 12.40 11.13 -7.09
N VAL A 167 12.84 10.75 -8.27
CA VAL A 167 12.46 11.36 -9.54
C VAL A 167 12.05 10.22 -10.45
N THR A 168 10.82 10.20 -10.89
CA THR A 168 10.27 9.08 -11.65
C THR A 168 10.08 9.47 -13.11
N ASP A 169 10.40 8.55 -14.00
CA ASP A 169 10.18 8.71 -15.44
C ASP A 169 8.68 8.85 -15.74
N LYS A 170 8.35 9.71 -16.71
CA LYS A 170 6.95 9.97 -17.08
C LYS A 170 6.23 8.73 -17.59
N GLN A 171 6.95 7.82 -18.24
CA GLN A 171 6.34 6.57 -18.70
C GLN A 171 5.95 5.69 -17.53
N VAL A 172 6.79 5.59 -16.49
CA VAL A 172 6.48 4.84 -15.27
C VAL A 172 5.25 5.42 -14.57
N LEU A 173 5.14 6.76 -14.50
CA LEU A 173 3.96 7.41 -13.93
C LEU A 173 2.72 7.15 -14.78
N SER A 174 2.83 7.20 -16.12
CA SER A 174 1.71 6.87 -17.01
C SER A 174 1.25 5.43 -16.83
N ASP A 175 2.19 4.47 -16.78
CA ASP A 175 1.87 3.06 -16.59
C ASP A 175 1.22 2.79 -15.22
N LEU A 176 1.61 3.55 -14.20
CA LEU A 176 0.97 3.49 -12.87
C LEU A 176 -0.47 3.99 -12.93
N ILE A 177 -0.68 5.18 -13.52
CA ILE A 177 -2.02 5.78 -13.68
C ILE A 177 -2.95 4.82 -14.42
N ASP A 178 -2.49 4.26 -15.55
CA ASP A 178 -3.27 3.31 -16.35
C ASP A 178 -3.71 2.09 -15.52
N LYS A 179 -2.82 1.54 -14.70
CA LYS A 179 -3.14 0.39 -13.82
C LYS A 179 -4.14 0.76 -12.73
N GLU A 180 -4.01 1.93 -12.14
CA GLU A 180 -4.93 2.42 -11.12
C GLU A 180 -6.33 2.68 -11.70
N GLU A 181 -6.41 3.33 -12.86
CA GLU A 181 -7.67 3.58 -13.56
C GLU A 181 -8.33 2.29 -14.05
N LEU A 182 -7.54 1.34 -14.58
CA LEU A 182 -8.04 0.01 -14.95
C LEU A 182 -8.57 -0.77 -13.74
N PHE A 183 -7.87 -0.70 -12.60
CA PHE A 183 -8.37 -1.32 -11.36
C PHE A 183 -9.74 -0.75 -10.98
N TRP A 184 -9.88 0.57 -10.99
CA TRP A 184 -11.14 1.21 -10.64
C TRP A 184 -12.26 0.83 -11.61
N THR A 185 -12.00 0.91 -12.91
CA THR A 185 -12.98 0.64 -13.97
C THR A 185 -13.39 -0.83 -14.05
N ASN A 186 -12.45 -1.76 -13.83
CA ASN A 186 -12.71 -3.18 -13.99
C ASN A 186 -13.23 -3.85 -12.71
N HIS A 187 -12.98 -3.25 -11.55
CA HIS A 187 -13.31 -3.87 -10.26
C HIS A 187 -14.27 -3.02 -9.45
N VAL A 188 -13.94 -1.75 -9.17
CA VAL A 188 -14.73 -0.94 -8.24
C VAL A 188 -16.07 -0.53 -8.86
N VAL A 189 -16.08 0.00 -10.09
CA VAL A 189 -17.31 0.44 -10.76
C VAL A 189 -18.31 -0.70 -10.99
N PRO A 190 -17.90 -1.84 -11.57
CA PRO A 190 -18.82 -2.96 -11.82
C PRO A 190 -19.05 -3.83 -10.58
N GLN A 191 -18.36 -3.56 -9.46
CA GLN A 191 -18.37 -4.35 -8.24
C GLN A 191 -17.96 -5.83 -8.48
N ILE A 192 -16.93 -6.03 -9.30
CA ILE A 192 -16.35 -7.33 -9.56
C ILE A 192 -15.01 -7.44 -8.82
N PRO A 193 -14.87 -8.33 -7.83
CA PRO A 193 -13.64 -8.43 -7.07
C PRO A 193 -12.45 -8.84 -7.94
N PRO A 194 -11.25 -8.28 -7.72
CA PRO A 194 -10.03 -8.84 -8.28
C PRO A 194 -9.74 -10.22 -7.67
N ALA A 195 -9.00 -11.05 -8.40
CA ALA A 195 -8.60 -12.34 -7.87
C ALA A 195 -7.70 -12.19 -6.63
N PRO A 196 -7.91 -13.00 -5.57
CA PRO A 196 -6.97 -13.07 -4.45
C PRO A 196 -5.57 -13.47 -4.92
N ASN A 197 -4.55 -12.94 -4.26
CA ASN A 197 -3.14 -13.18 -4.62
C ASN A 197 -2.44 -14.24 -3.74
N GLY A 198 -3.15 -14.84 -2.78
CA GLY A 198 -2.64 -15.86 -1.88
C GLY A 198 -1.90 -15.32 -0.64
N CYS A 199 -1.93 -14.00 -0.39
CA CYS A 199 -1.38 -13.44 0.85
C CYS A 199 -2.27 -13.78 2.06
N ASP A 200 -1.69 -13.73 3.26
CA ASP A 200 -2.44 -13.92 4.51
C ASP A 200 -3.53 -12.87 4.68
N CYS A 201 -3.31 -11.67 4.15
CA CYS A 201 -4.26 -10.59 4.20
C CYS A 201 -5.55 -10.90 3.40
N ASP A 202 -5.46 -11.58 2.25
CA ASP A 202 -6.64 -12.03 1.49
C ASP A 202 -7.37 -13.16 2.22
N THR A 203 -6.62 -14.09 2.81
CA THR A 203 -7.19 -15.17 3.62
C THR A 203 -7.99 -14.63 4.79
N GLN A 204 -7.45 -13.63 5.51
CA GLN A 204 -8.14 -12.97 6.61
C GLN A 204 -9.41 -12.25 6.15
N GLN A 205 -9.34 -11.51 5.03
CA GLN A 205 -10.49 -10.80 4.48
C GLN A 205 -11.60 -11.77 4.03
N ILE A 206 -11.23 -12.85 3.36
CA ILE A 206 -12.19 -13.87 2.91
C ILE A 206 -12.86 -14.53 4.13
N ASN A 207 -12.10 -14.88 5.17
CA ASN A 207 -12.65 -15.46 6.39
C ASN A 207 -13.63 -14.51 7.09
N GLN A 208 -13.35 -13.21 7.13
CA GLN A 208 -14.26 -12.20 7.69
C GLN A 208 -15.55 -12.07 6.88
N LEU A 209 -15.46 -12.12 5.54
CA LEU A 209 -16.63 -12.03 4.66
C LEU A 209 -17.55 -13.25 4.74
N TYR A 210 -16.99 -14.41 5.05
CA TYR A 210 -17.67 -15.70 5.07
C TYR A 210 -17.58 -16.40 6.42
N GLU A 211 -17.73 -15.65 7.50
CA GLU A 211 -17.66 -16.20 8.88
C GLU A 211 -18.79 -17.20 9.22
N VAL A 212 -19.88 -17.17 8.47
CA VAL A 212 -21.05 -18.01 8.77
C VAL A 212 -20.96 -19.33 7.99
N ASP A 213 -20.62 -20.41 8.70
CA ASP A 213 -20.74 -21.78 8.22
C ASP A 213 -22.21 -22.23 8.30
N ASP A 214 -22.94 -22.17 7.19
CA ASP A 214 -24.28 -22.73 7.08
C ASP A 214 -24.18 -24.22 6.70
N ARG A 215 -24.05 -25.08 7.71
CA ARG A 215 -23.86 -26.54 7.56
C ARG A 215 -25.03 -27.25 6.87
N ASP A 216 -26.16 -26.58 6.75
CA ASP A 216 -27.34 -27.13 6.10
C ASP A 216 -27.38 -26.84 4.59
N LYS A 217 -26.45 -26.06 4.06
CA LYS A 217 -26.32 -25.77 2.64
C LYS A 217 -25.20 -26.56 2.00
N THR A 218 -25.52 -27.25 0.91
CA THR A 218 -24.53 -27.86 0.01
C THR A 218 -24.28 -26.92 -1.16
N ALA A 219 -22.99 -26.66 -1.47
CA ALA A 219 -22.59 -25.90 -2.64
C ALA A 219 -22.23 -26.86 -3.80
N ASP A 220 -22.69 -26.54 -5.00
CA ASP A 220 -22.21 -27.20 -6.20
C ASP A 220 -20.84 -26.63 -6.58
N LEU A 221 -19.79 -27.45 -6.45
CA LEU A 221 -18.40 -27.09 -6.76
C LEU A 221 -17.99 -27.50 -8.18
N SER A 222 -18.92 -27.94 -9.03
CA SER A 222 -18.60 -28.43 -10.38
C SER A 222 -17.82 -27.40 -11.22
N ALA A 223 -18.13 -26.11 -11.09
CA ALA A 223 -17.42 -25.03 -11.75
C ALA A 223 -15.97 -24.81 -11.22
N LEU A 224 -15.64 -25.38 -10.07
CA LEU A 224 -14.33 -25.21 -9.41
C LEU A 224 -13.42 -26.46 -9.56
N HIS A 225 -13.86 -27.52 -10.23
CA HIS A 225 -13.10 -28.76 -10.37
C HIS A 225 -11.67 -28.49 -10.85
N GLY A 226 -11.48 -27.72 -11.92
CA GLY A 226 -10.15 -27.42 -12.43
C GLY A 226 -9.22 -26.69 -11.44
N LEU A 227 -9.79 -25.84 -10.58
CA LEU A 227 -9.03 -25.18 -9.50
C LEU A 227 -8.69 -26.15 -8.37
N LEU A 228 -9.61 -27.07 -8.04
CA LEU A 228 -9.40 -28.08 -7.02
C LEU A 228 -8.34 -29.10 -7.47
N ASP A 229 -8.38 -29.53 -8.74
CA ASP A 229 -7.37 -30.41 -9.33
C ASP A 229 -6.00 -29.74 -9.30
N LYS A 230 -5.93 -28.48 -9.74
CA LYS A 230 -4.67 -27.72 -9.72
C LYS A 230 -4.12 -27.52 -8.31
N ARG A 231 -5.00 -27.27 -7.34
CA ARG A 231 -4.60 -27.19 -5.92
C ARG A 231 -4.00 -28.51 -5.44
N GLN A 232 -4.62 -29.66 -5.82
CA GLN A 232 -4.12 -30.97 -5.44
C GLN A 232 -2.74 -31.25 -6.06
N GLU A 233 -2.57 -30.99 -7.37
CA GLU A 233 -1.26 -31.10 -8.03
C GLU A 233 -0.16 -30.30 -7.33
N LEU A 234 -0.46 -29.05 -6.95
CA LEU A 234 0.49 -28.20 -6.24
C LEU A 234 0.80 -28.73 -4.84
N SER A 235 -0.19 -29.30 -4.14
CA SER A 235 0.02 -29.93 -2.83
C SER A 235 0.96 -31.12 -2.92
N ASP A 236 0.77 -31.96 -3.92
CA ASP A 236 1.60 -33.16 -4.15
C ASP A 236 3.06 -32.76 -4.51
N GLN A 237 3.23 -31.70 -5.32
CA GLN A 237 4.56 -31.14 -5.65
C GLN A 237 5.26 -30.57 -4.41
N ILE A 238 4.56 -29.83 -3.55
CA ILE A 238 5.10 -29.28 -2.31
C ILE A 238 5.57 -30.41 -1.39
N GLU A 239 4.75 -31.45 -1.22
CA GLU A 239 5.11 -32.61 -0.39
C GLU A 239 6.39 -33.31 -0.90
N GLN A 240 6.48 -33.52 -2.21
CA GLN A 240 7.67 -34.10 -2.82
C GLN A 240 8.92 -33.24 -2.59
N MET A 241 8.81 -31.90 -2.81
CA MET A 241 9.94 -30.98 -2.61
C MET A 241 10.37 -30.91 -1.15
N GLU A 242 9.43 -30.98 -0.19
CA GLU A 242 9.73 -31.04 1.25
C GLU A 242 10.45 -32.33 1.63
N GLN A 243 10.11 -33.46 1.06
CA GLN A 243 10.80 -34.73 1.23
C GLN A 243 12.23 -34.67 0.70
N GLU A 244 12.43 -34.14 -0.52
CA GLU A 244 13.76 -33.94 -1.12
C GLU A 244 14.64 -33.03 -0.27
N LYS A 245 14.09 -31.88 0.19
CA LYS A 245 14.78 -30.95 1.08
C LYS A 245 15.21 -31.66 2.38
N THR A 246 14.31 -32.42 2.99
CA THR A 246 14.58 -33.16 4.22
C THR A 246 15.70 -34.19 4.02
N ALA A 247 15.71 -34.90 2.89
CA ALA A 247 16.77 -35.86 2.55
C ALA A 247 18.15 -35.16 2.43
N ILE A 248 18.20 -33.98 1.80
CA ILE A 248 19.44 -33.17 1.70
C ILE A 248 19.88 -32.73 3.10
N GLU A 249 18.98 -32.22 3.92
CA GLU A 249 19.29 -31.80 5.31
C GLU A 249 19.83 -32.95 6.17
N GLN A 250 19.33 -34.18 5.97
CA GLN A 250 19.84 -35.36 6.64
C GLN A 250 21.27 -35.71 6.19
N GLN A 251 21.55 -35.61 4.87
CA GLN A 251 22.89 -35.82 4.32
C GLN A 251 23.92 -34.79 4.85
N VAL A 252 23.50 -33.52 4.99
CA VAL A 252 24.35 -32.45 5.55
C VAL A 252 24.71 -32.69 7.03
N LYS A 253 23.87 -33.44 7.78
CA LYS A 253 24.08 -33.72 9.20
C LYS A 253 24.89 -35.00 9.47
N LEU A 254 25.16 -35.83 8.46
CA LEU A 254 26.02 -37.01 8.54
C LEU A 254 27.48 -36.65 8.28
#